data_6932494c26f972916a4720a0cf82a967
#
_entry.id   6932494c26f972916a4720a0cf82a967
#
_cell.length_a   1.000
_cell.length_b   1.000
_cell.length_c   1.000
_cell.angle_alpha   90.00
_cell.angle_beta   90.00
_cell.angle_gamma   90.00
#
_symmetry.space_group_name_H-M   'P 1'
#
loop_
_entity.id
_entity.type
_entity.pdbx_description
1 polymer ?
#
loop_
_entity_poly.entity_id
_entity_poly.type
_entity_poly.pdbx_seq_one_letter_code
_entity_poly.pdbx_strand_id
1 'polypeptide(L)'
;MSAPALSGAVVGLSALRDRSRRELAACIDRVKGPKALVLDPSLSGPLGLIAEKQLLKDHGVEKTYHLRLEPIETDQRCIVFLVRDRVTAMKAVARQVRHRAGRGQKLEYRVVVVPRRTIVCERVLEEEGVYSDVTLDELDLDLIPCEEDVVSMELPDSFRDCLLHGDKSSLFYVARALARLQGTLGVIPTIKGKGNAAREVADMLLRMRREGLPGGQEEAGESKEPEIDELILIDREVDMVTPMLTQLTYEGLMDDTFGISNGIVELPAHLVSSQAAVQPRGKVKVQFNGSDQLFAQLRDANFEQVGAIVKKRATLLKSVEDEKEHLQGKSVGEIKEYVKRLKEINIQQEKNLLSLHTSIALEIKALVTASAFSRRLELEQGVIQGRISPDKAVDFAQDQMYAGEPLLKVLRLLVLASLVGNGLRKMDTVRQELVQIYGFQVVLLLVHLEKLGLLRKAEGGGGFAAAAGISAGSISLAAASLTNKITNASGWEAVRARLNIIVEGSEEIADDVASTYSGCAS
;
A
#
# COMPACT_ATOMS: atom_id res chain seq x y z
N MET A 1 13.20 26.80 -14.94
CA MET A 1 12.21 26.29 -15.92
C MET A 1 11.34 25.31 -15.13
N SER A 2 10.10 25.70 -14.79
CA SER A 2 9.17 24.78 -14.11
C SER A 2 8.99 23.55 -15.00
N ALA A 3 9.17 22.36 -14.41
CA ALA A 3 8.80 21.12 -15.07
C ALA A 3 7.37 21.27 -15.60
N PRO A 4 7.07 20.88 -16.84
CA PRO A 4 5.70 20.92 -17.32
C PRO A 4 4.90 20.05 -16.35
N ALA A 5 3.95 20.70 -15.67
CA ALA A 5 2.92 19.95 -14.97
C ALA A 5 2.44 18.88 -15.95
N LEU A 6 2.37 17.62 -15.52
CA LEU A 6 1.73 16.53 -16.23
C LEU A 6 0.22 16.83 -16.30
N SER A 7 -0.15 17.94 -16.93
CA SER A 7 -1.51 18.27 -17.33
C SER A 7 -1.83 17.60 -18.68
N GLY A 8 -1.33 16.39 -18.86
CA GLY A 8 -1.78 15.50 -19.90
C GLY A 8 -2.95 14.72 -19.33
N ALA A 9 -3.92 14.45 -20.15
CA ALA A 9 -5.18 13.77 -19.87
C ALA A 9 -5.12 12.83 -18.67
N VAL A 10 -5.90 13.12 -17.63
CA VAL A 10 -6.09 12.22 -16.50
C VAL A 10 -6.58 10.90 -17.07
N VAL A 11 -5.75 9.85 -16.96
CA VAL A 11 -6.14 8.50 -17.36
C VAL A 11 -7.42 8.17 -16.60
N GLY A 12 -8.47 7.76 -17.30
CA GLY A 12 -9.80 7.57 -16.72
C GLY A 12 -9.89 6.40 -15.73
N LEU A 13 -9.12 6.43 -14.62
CA LEU A 13 -9.17 5.43 -13.55
C LEU A 13 -10.56 5.36 -12.89
N SER A 14 -11.39 6.38 -13.04
CA SER A 14 -12.82 6.33 -12.71
C SER A 14 -13.55 5.21 -13.44
N ALA A 15 -13.20 4.94 -14.70
CA ALA A 15 -13.77 3.85 -15.49
C ALA A 15 -13.47 2.47 -14.87
N LEU A 16 -12.30 2.28 -14.25
CA LEU A 16 -11.95 1.07 -13.51
C LEU A 16 -12.82 0.91 -12.25
N ARG A 17 -13.04 1.99 -11.52
CA ARG A 17 -13.92 1.99 -10.33
C ARG A 17 -15.34 1.64 -10.70
N ASP A 18 -15.88 2.23 -11.77
CA ASP A 18 -17.23 1.97 -12.25
C ASP A 18 -17.39 0.54 -12.79
N ARG A 19 -16.35 0.00 -13.43
CA ARG A 19 -16.31 -1.41 -13.84
C ARG A 19 -16.35 -2.33 -12.62
N SER A 20 -15.47 -2.12 -11.64
CA SER A 20 -15.42 -2.92 -10.42
C SER A 20 -16.73 -2.86 -9.63
N ARG A 21 -17.40 -1.69 -9.59
CA ARG A 21 -18.75 -1.53 -9.00
C ARG A 21 -19.80 -2.36 -9.71
N ARG A 22 -19.83 -2.32 -11.04
CA ARG A 22 -20.78 -3.10 -11.86
C ARG A 22 -20.56 -4.60 -11.70
N GLU A 23 -19.31 -5.05 -11.73
CA GLU A 23 -18.96 -6.47 -11.55
C GLU A 23 -19.34 -6.97 -10.15
N LEU A 24 -19.06 -6.19 -9.10
CA LEU A 24 -19.48 -6.49 -7.73
C LEU A 24 -21.00 -6.54 -7.61
N ALA A 25 -21.72 -5.55 -8.12
CA ALA A 25 -23.17 -5.51 -8.11
C ALA A 25 -23.78 -6.71 -8.84
N ALA A 26 -23.30 -7.00 -10.05
CA ALA A 26 -23.74 -8.17 -10.82
C ALA A 26 -23.47 -9.49 -10.08
N CYS A 27 -22.36 -9.59 -9.36
CA CYS A 27 -22.04 -10.77 -8.57
C CYS A 27 -22.99 -10.94 -7.36
N ILE A 28 -23.29 -9.83 -6.66
CA ILE A 28 -24.23 -9.82 -5.52
C ILE A 28 -25.67 -10.11 -6.00
N ASP A 29 -26.09 -9.60 -7.16
CA ASP A 29 -27.45 -9.76 -7.71
C ASP A 29 -27.74 -11.17 -8.23
N ARG A 30 -26.73 -12.03 -8.40
CA ARG A 30 -26.94 -13.46 -8.67
C ARG A 30 -27.73 -14.16 -7.57
N VAL A 31 -27.71 -13.62 -6.35
CA VAL A 31 -28.55 -14.06 -5.23
C VAL A 31 -29.72 -13.10 -5.10
N LYS A 32 -30.95 -13.58 -5.27
CA LYS A 32 -32.16 -12.76 -5.17
C LYS A 32 -32.60 -12.59 -3.72
N GLY A 33 -33.14 -11.42 -3.41
CA GLY A 33 -33.71 -11.10 -2.09
C GLY A 33 -32.69 -10.64 -1.04
N PRO A 34 -33.16 -10.48 0.20
CA PRO A 34 -32.34 -10.01 1.29
C PRO A 34 -31.24 -11.03 1.66
N LYS A 35 -30.02 -10.56 1.85
CA LYS A 35 -28.83 -11.39 2.05
C LYS A 35 -27.88 -10.80 3.10
N ALA A 36 -27.11 -11.67 3.74
CA ALA A 36 -25.97 -11.30 4.56
C ALA A 36 -24.70 -11.40 3.74
N LEU A 37 -23.84 -10.39 3.81
CA LEU A 37 -22.51 -10.39 3.21
C LEU A 37 -21.46 -10.68 4.29
N VAL A 38 -20.68 -11.72 4.10
CA VAL A 38 -19.58 -12.10 4.98
C VAL A 38 -18.26 -11.84 4.26
N LEU A 39 -17.50 -10.88 4.77
CA LEU A 39 -16.26 -10.40 4.15
C LEU A 39 -15.03 -11.02 4.80
N ASP A 40 -14.08 -11.46 3.99
CA ASP A 40 -12.70 -11.62 4.43
C ASP A 40 -12.20 -10.27 4.98
N PRO A 41 -11.62 -10.22 6.19
CA PRO A 41 -11.11 -8.97 6.77
C PRO A 41 -10.16 -8.21 5.84
N SER A 42 -9.35 -8.91 5.04
CA SER A 42 -8.43 -8.31 4.07
C SER A 42 -9.10 -7.61 2.90
N LEU A 43 -10.36 -7.93 2.62
CA LEU A 43 -11.15 -7.29 1.55
C LEU A 43 -12.02 -6.13 2.04
N SER A 44 -12.14 -5.93 3.34
CA SER A 44 -13.02 -4.89 3.91
C SER A 44 -12.58 -3.47 3.52
N GLY A 45 -11.28 -3.19 3.57
CA GLY A 45 -10.73 -1.90 3.15
C GLY A 45 -10.86 -1.69 1.64
N PRO A 46 -10.33 -2.60 0.80
CA PRO A 46 -10.47 -2.54 -0.66
C PRO A 46 -11.91 -2.36 -1.14
N LEU A 47 -12.84 -3.11 -0.55
CA LEU A 47 -14.26 -2.98 -0.88
C LEU A 47 -14.80 -1.59 -0.55
N GLY A 48 -14.38 -1.00 0.58
CA GLY A 48 -14.78 0.35 0.99
C GLY A 48 -14.35 1.46 0.03
N LEU A 49 -13.27 1.25 -0.73
CA LEU A 49 -12.81 2.18 -1.77
C LEU A 49 -13.66 2.12 -3.05
N ILE A 50 -14.31 0.98 -3.29
CA ILE A 50 -15.08 0.73 -4.50
C ILE A 50 -16.58 0.91 -4.28
N ALA A 51 -17.10 0.37 -3.17
CA ALA A 51 -18.53 0.30 -2.91
C ALA A 51 -18.89 0.92 -1.56
N GLU A 52 -19.70 1.94 -1.61
CA GLU A 52 -20.32 2.53 -0.42
C GLU A 52 -21.38 1.59 0.18
N LYS A 53 -21.65 1.75 1.46
CA LYS A 53 -22.69 0.96 2.15
C LYS A 53 -24.07 1.06 1.49
N GLN A 54 -24.37 2.20 0.88
CA GLN A 54 -25.65 2.42 0.19
C GLN A 54 -25.76 1.52 -1.04
N LEU A 55 -24.70 1.43 -1.86
CA LEU A 55 -24.66 0.53 -3.02
C LEU A 55 -24.97 -0.92 -2.60
N LEU A 56 -24.34 -1.40 -1.54
CA LEU A 56 -24.59 -2.77 -1.04
C LEU A 56 -26.04 -2.97 -0.59
N LYS A 57 -26.66 -1.97 0.05
CA LYS A 57 -28.07 -2.01 0.44
C LYS A 57 -29.02 -2.03 -0.76
N ASP A 58 -28.73 -1.23 -1.78
CA ASP A 58 -29.54 -1.16 -3.02
C ASP A 58 -29.55 -2.52 -3.73
N HIS A 59 -28.49 -3.34 -3.55
CA HIS A 59 -28.39 -4.72 -4.05
C HIS A 59 -28.80 -5.79 -3.01
N GLY A 60 -29.58 -5.42 -2.00
CA GLY A 60 -30.20 -6.33 -1.03
C GLY A 60 -29.29 -6.86 0.07
N VAL A 61 -28.13 -6.25 0.30
CA VAL A 61 -27.29 -6.58 1.45
C VAL A 61 -27.80 -5.85 2.70
N GLU A 62 -28.45 -6.58 3.60
CA GLU A 62 -29.00 -5.99 4.82
C GLU A 62 -27.97 -5.89 5.94
N LYS A 63 -27.11 -6.93 6.07
CA LYS A 63 -26.08 -6.99 7.11
C LYS A 63 -24.74 -7.41 6.53
N THR A 64 -23.67 -6.82 7.04
CA THR A 64 -22.30 -7.16 6.68
C THR A 64 -21.57 -7.68 7.92
N TYR A 65 -20.86 -8.79 7.77
CA TYR A 65 -20.07 -9.43 8.82
C TYR A 65 -18.63 -9.64 8.34
N HIS A 66 -17.71 -9.77 9.27
CA HIS A 66 -16.36 -10.24 8.98
C HIS A 66 -16.28 -11.75 9.13
N LEU A 67 -15.60 -12.42 8.21
CA LEU A 67 -15.35 -13.86 8.28
C LEU A 67 -14.50 -14.15 9.52
N ARG A 68 -15.01 -15.05 10.36
CA ARG A 68 -14.38 -15.54 11.59
C ARG A 68 -14.54 -17.04 11.71
N LEU A 69 -13.76 -17.64 12.60
CA LEU A 69 -13.93 -19.06 12.94
C LEU A 69 -15.16 -19.31 13.82
N GLU A 70 -15.54 -18.31 14.64
CA GLU A 70 -16.76 -18.37 15.44
C GLU A 70 -18.00 -18.24 14.54
N PRO A 71 -19.09 -18.95 14.88
CA PRO A 71 -20.33 -18.91 14.11
C PRO A 71 -20.94 -17.50 14.04
N ILE A 72 -21.35 -17.10 12.85
CA ILE A 72 -22.02 -15.83 12.60
C ILE A 72 -23.54 -16.03 12.76
N GLU A 73 -24.16 -15.33 13.71
CA GLU A 73 -25.60 -15.31 13.90
C GLU A 73 -26.26 -14.30 12.95
N THR A 74 -27.10 -14.79 12.04
CA THR A 74 -27.90 -13.96 11.12
C THR A 74 -29.23 -14.63 10.82
N ASP A 75 -30.27 -13.83 10.64
CA ASP A 75 -31.62 -14.29 10.28
C ASP A 75 -31.79 -14.45 8.76
N GLN A 76 -30.78 -14.02 7.99
CA GLN A 76 -30.83 -14.08 6.53
C GLN A 76 -30.69 -15.51 6.04
N ARG A 77 -31.55 -15.87 5.05
CA ARG A 77 -31.50 -17.20 4.41
C ARG A 77 -30.40 -17.34 3.37
N CYS A 78 -30.00 -16.21 2.78
CA CYS A 78 -28.97 -16.17 1.77
C CYS A 78 -27.71 -15.53 2.38
N ILE A 79 -26.58 -16.22 2.24
CA ILE A 79 -25.28 -15.76 2.75
C ILE A 79 -24.28 -15.75 1.61
N VAL A 80 -23.74 -14.58 1.34
CA VAL A 80 -22.70 -14.38 0.33
C VAL A 80 -21.36 -14.20 1.08
N PHE A 81 -20.42 -15.09 0.86
CA PHE A 81 -19.04 -14.97 1.34
C PHE A 81 -18.21 -14.33 0.24
N LEU A 82 -17.55 -13.20 0.54
CA LEU A 82 -16.57 -12.58 -0.35
C LEU A 82 -15.19 -12.76 0.30
N VAL A 83 -14.36 -13.61 -0.29
CA VAL A 83 -13.16 -14.15 0.36
C VAL A 83 -11.97 -14.22 -0.59
N ARG A 84 -10.76 -14.15 -0.05
CA ARG A 84 -9.54 -14.42 -0.80
C ARG A 84 -9.38 -15.93 -1.07
N ASP A 85 -8.62 -16.27 -2.10
CA ASP A 85 -8.29 -17.63 -2.53
C ASP A 85 -7.29 -18.36 -1.59
N ARG A 86 -7.51 -18.24 -0.27
CA ARG A 86 -6.65 -18.80 0.77
C ARG A 86 -7.30 -20.01 1.43
N VAL A 87 -6.48 -21.03 1.71
CA VAL A 87 -6.89 -22.24 2.44
C VAL A 87 -7.57 -21.90 3.78
N THR A 88 -7.02 -20.92 4.51
CA THR A 88 -7.60 -20.50 5.81
C THR A 88 -8.98 -19.88 5.66
N ALA A 89 -9.22 -19.10 4.61
CA ALA A 89 -10.53 -18.51 4.31
C ALA A 89 -11.54 -19.59 3.92
N MET A 90 -11.16 -20.56 3.08
CA MET A 90 -12.03 -21.67 2.68
C MET A 90 -12.40 -22.55 3.89
N LYS A 91 -11.46 -22.85 4.78
CA LYS A 91 -11.74 -23.58 6.04
C LYS A 91 -12.69 -22.82 6.96
N ALA A 92 -12.54 -21.50 7.05
CA ALA A 92 -13.45 -20.66 7.83
C ALA A 92 -14.86 -20.66 7.23
N VAL A 93 -15.00 -20.56 5.90
CA VAL A 93 -16.29 -20.69 5.21
C VAL A 93 -16.92 -22.05 5.48
N ALA A 94 -16.17 -23.14 5.30
CA ALA A 94 -16.66 -24.49 5.55
C ALA A 94 -17.19 -24.67 6.99
N ARG A 95 -16.50 -24.10 7.97
CA ARG A 95 -16.95 -24.10 9.36
C ARG A 95 -18.25 -23.36 9.57
N GLN A 96 -18.45 -22.21 8.92
CA GLN A 96 -19.72 -21.46 8.97
C GLN A 96 -20.88 -22.26 8.37
N VAL A 97 -20.67 -22.91 7.21
CA VAL A 97 -21.67 -23.72 6.51
C VAL A 97 -22.07 -24.90 7.36
N ARG A 98 -21.10 -25.70 7.89
CA ARG A 98 -21.37 -26.88 8.74
C ARG A 98 -22.14 -26.53 10.01
N HIS A 99 -21.76 -25.43 10.67
CA HIS A 99 -22.46 -25.03 11.90
C HIS A 99 -23.96 -24.80 11.70
N ARG A 100 -24.35 -24.33 10.53
CA ARG A 100 -25.75 -24.01 10.20
C ARG A 100 -26.51 -25.16 9.57
N ALA A 101 -25.85 -26.10 8.90
CA ALA A 101 -26.49 -27.27 8.29
C ALA A 101 -27.30 -28.10 9.31
N GLY A 102 -26.90 -28.11 10.58
CA GLY A 102 -27.62 -28.80 11.68
C GLY A 102 -28.92 -28.13 12.14
N ARG A 103 -29.27 -26.92 11.68
CA ARG A 103 -30.45 -26.16 12.17
C ARG A 103 -31.72 -26.36 11.34
N GLY A 104 -31.74 -27.26 10.34
CA GLY A 104 -32.94 -27.65 9.60
C GLY A 104 -33.55 -26.57 8.68
N GLN A 105 -32.89 -25.45 8.49
CA GLN A 105 -33.31 -24.39 7.57
C GLN A 105 -32.61 -24.54 6.22
N LYS A 106 -33.37 -24.47 5.13
CA LYS A 106 -32.80 -24.43 3.78
C LYS A 106 -32.12 -23.07 3.56
N LEU A 107 -30.80 -23.03 3.67
CA LEU A 107 -29.97 -21.83 3.49
C LEU A 107 -29.28 -21.92 2.13
N GLU A 108 -29.11 -20.77 1.49
CA GLU A 108 -28.36 -20.63 0.25
C GLU A 108 -27.01 -20.01 0.56
N TYR A 109 -25.93 -20.69 0.20
CA TYR A 109 -24.57 -20.20 0.37
C TYR A 109 -23.91 -19.95 -0.96
N ARG A 110 -23.39 -18.75 -1.13
CA ARG A 110 -22.58 -18.39 -2.28
C ARG A 110 -21.20 -17.94 -1.80
N VAL A 111 -20.17 -18.53 -2.38
CA VAL A 111 -18.77 -18.20 -2.07
C VAL A 111 -18.18 -17.53 -3.30
N VAL A 112 -17.86 -16.26 -3.18
CA VAL A 112 -17.25 -15.43 -4.22
C VAL A 112 -15.77 -15.30 -3.89
N VAL A 113 -14.92 -15.89 -4.71
CA VAL A 113 -13.48 -15.89 -4.52
C VAL A 113 -12.84 -14.71 -5.25
N VAL A 114 -11.98 -13.97 -4.55
CA VAL A 114 -11.26 -12.80 -5.06
C VAL A 114 -9.76 -13.07 -5.04
N PRO A 115 -9.02 -12.81 -6.10
CA PRO A 115 -9.46 -12.32 -7.41
C PRO A 115 -9.91 -13.43 -8.35
N ARG A 116 -9.76 -14.69 -7.99
CA ARG A 116 -10.01 -15.81 -8.88
C ARG A 116 -10.34 -17.09 -8.10
N ARG A 117 -11.25 -17.87 -8.64
CA ARG A 117 -11.50 -19.25 -8.22
C ARG A 117 -10.29 -20.13 -8.58
N THR A 118 -9.75 -20.85 -7.61
CA THR A 118 -8.64 -21.79 -7.80
C THR A 118 -9.06 -23.23 -7.47
N ILE A 119 -8.38 -24.20 -8.08
CA ILE A 119 -8.61 -25.63 -7.78
C ILE A 119 -8.39 -25.92 -6.29
N VAL A 120 -7.48 -25.18 -5.63
CA VAL A 120 -7.24 -25.32 -4.18
C VAL A 120 -8.48 -24.95 -3.38
N CYS A 121 -9.22 -23.89 -3.77
CA CYS A 121 -10.48 -23.53 -3.11
C CYS A 121 -11.51 -24.64 -3.17
N GLU A 122 -11.65 -25.26 -4.34
CA GLU A 122 -12.59 -26.37 -4.55
C GLU A 122 -12.22 -27.57 -3.70
N ARG A 123 -10.95 -28.00 -3.76
CA ARG A 123 -10.44 -29.15 -2.97
C ARG A 123 -10.64 -28.97 -1.48
N VAL A 124 -10.31 -27.78 -0.95
CA VAL A 124 -10.50 -27.54 0.48
C VAL A 124 -11.97 -27.67 0.87
N LEU A 125 -12.91 -27.14 0.07
CA LEU A 125 -14.33 -27.27 0.35
C LEU A 125 -14.84 -28.72 0.20
N GLU A 126 -14.28 -29.51 -0.73
CA GLU A 126 -14.54 -30.94 -0.88
C GLU A 126 -14.03 -31.72 0.35
N GLU A 127 -12.77 -31.51 0.75
CA GLU A 127 -12.17 -32.15 1.94
C GLU A 127 -12.93 -31.82 3.22
N GLU A 128 -13.46 -30.59 3.32
CA GLU A 128 -14.30 -30.17 4.44
C GLU A 128 -15.77 -30.65 4.32
N GLY A 129 -16.16 -31.29 3.20
CA GLY A 129 -17.46 -31.91 2.99
C GLY A 129 -18.63 -30.94 2.78
N VAL A 130 -18.35 -29.71 2.32
CA VAL A 130 -19.36 -28.66 2.12
C VAL A 130 -19.48 -28.18 0.68
N TYR A 131 -18.73 -28.75 -0.25
CA TYR A 131 -18.70 -28.32 -1.63
C TYR A 131 -20.08 -28.38 -2.32
N SER A 132 -20.89 -29.41 -2.01
CA SER A 132 -22.26 -29.56 -2.55
C SER A 132 -23.25 -28.55 -1.98
N ASP A 133 -22.96 -27.94 -0.85
CA ASP A 133 -23.86 -27.02 -0.15
C ASP A 133 -23.63 -25.55 -0.54
N VAL A 134 -22.56 -25.28 -1.30
CA VAL A 134 -22.16 -23.92 -1.69
C VAL A 134 -22.13 -23.75 -3.20
N THR A 135 -22.45 -22.56 -3.69
CA THR A 135 -22.21 -22.17 -5.06
C THR A 135 -20.94 -21.34 -5.11
N LEU A 136 -19.95 -21.76 -5.92
CA LEU A 136 -18.69 -21.05 -6.11
C LEU A 136 -18.76 -20.11 -7.30
N ASP A 137 -18.40 -18.87 -7.08
CA ASP A 137 -18.20 -17.82 -8.08
C ASP A 137 -16.83 -17.17 -7.93
N GLU A 138 -16.49 -16.32 -8.87
CA GLU A 138 -15.31 -15.47 -8.81
C GLU A 138 -15.68 -13.99 -9.05
N LEU A 139 -14.89 -13.12 -8.47
CA LEU A 139 -14.96 -11.69 -8.70
C LEU A 139 -13.56 -11.18 -9.01
N ASP A 140 -13.38 -10.69 -10.21
CA ASP A 140 -12.12 -10.13 -10.70
C ASP A 140 -11.86 -8.74 -10.13
N LEU A 141 -11.57 -8.66 -8.85
CA LEU A 141 -11.17 -7.43 -8.19
C LEU A 141 -9.64 -7.36 -8.10
N ASP A 142 -9.00 -7.10 -9.24
CA ASP A 142 -7.55 -7.07 -9.38
C ASP A 142 -6.95 -5.69 -9.10
N LEU A 143 -7.60 -4.63 -9.59
CA LEU A 143 -7.13 -3.24 -9.48
C LEU A 143 -8.12 -2.42 -8.67
N ILE A 144 -7.64 -1.85 -7.58
CA ILE A 144 -8.42 -1.05 -6.64
C ILE A 144 -7.95 0.39 -6.78
N PRO A 145 -8.78 1.29 -7.35
CA PRO A 145 -8.43 2.70 -7.46
C PRO A 145 -8.46 3.35 -6.08
N CYS A 146 -7.27 3.66 -5.58
CA CYS A 146 -7.09 4.36 -4.31
C CYS A 146 -7.30 5.86 -4.50
N GLU A 147 -6.71 6.41 -5.57
CA GLU A 147 -6.76 7.83 -5.94
C GLU A 147 -7.11 7.97 -7.43
N GLU A 148 -7.13 9.19 -7.95
CA GLU A 148 -7.39 9.46 -9.36
C GLU A 148 -6.27 8.94 -10.27
N ASP A 149 -5.05 8.87 -9.75
CA ASP A 149 -3.82 8.49 -10.42
C ASP A 149 -3.12 7.27 -9.80
N VAL A 150 -3.68 6.69 -8.72
CA VAL A 150 -3.10 5.57 -8.00
C VAL A 150 -4.05 4.39 -7.92
N VAL A 151 -3.58 3.23 -8.38
CA VAL A 151 -4.26 1.93 -8.23
C VAL A 151 -3.38 0.99 -7.41
N SER A 152 -4.01 0.20 -6.56
CA SER A 152 -3.36 -0.86 -5.78
C SER A 152 -3.97 -2.22 -6.08
N MET A 153 -3.18 -3.26 -5.96
CA MET A 153 -3.68 -4.64 -6.00
C MET A 153 -3.98 -5.20 -4.60
N GLU A 154 -3.58 -4.49 -3.55
CA GLU A 154 -3.75 -4.90 -2.15
C GLU A 154 -3.29 -6.34 -1.90
N LEU A 155 -2.07 -6.66 -2.36
CA LEU A 155 -1.40 -7.94 -2.17
C LEU A 155 -0.20 -7.79 -1.20
N PRO A 156 -0.42 -7.56 0.10
CA PRO A 156 0.64 -7.22 1.06
C PRO A 156 1.67 -8.34 1.26
N ASP A 157 1.28 -9.57 0.99
CA ASP A 157 2.15 -10.75 1.16
C ASP A 157 3.03 -11.03 -0.06
N SER A 158 2.82 -10.36 -1.20
CA SER A 158 3.46 -10.68 -2.49
C SER A 158 4.99 -10.68 -2.44
N PHE A 159 5.58 -9.72 -1.72
CA PHE A 159 7.03 -9.65 -1.56
C PHE A 159 7.57 -10.89 -0.82
N ARG A 160 6.96 -11.27 0.29
CA ARG A 160 7.32 -12.46 1.06
C ARG A 160 7.13 -13.72 0.24
N ASP A 161 5.97 -13.85 -0.41
CA ASP A 161 5.60 -15.05 -1.15
C ASP A 161 6.54 -15.27 -2.34
N CYS A 162 6.85 -14.22 -3.11
CA CYS A 162 7.78 -14.31 -4.22
C CYS A 162 9.22 -14.59 -3.78
N LEU A 163 9.74 -13.84 -2.82
CA LEU A 163 11.18 -13.87 -2.52
C LEU A 163 11.55 -14.91 -1.44
N LEU A 164 10.67 -15.14 -0.44
CA LEU A 164 10.95 -16.07 0.65
C LEU A 164 10.44 -17.47 0.35
N HIS A 165 9.25 -17.58 -0.28
CA HIS A 165 8.60 -18.86 -0.56
C HIS A 165 8.74 -19.32 -2.01
N GLY A 166 9.16 -18.44 -2.93
CA GLY A 166 9.27 -18.74 -4.36
C GLY A 166 7.90 -18.86 -5.07
N ASP A 167 6.83 -18.43 -4.41
CA ASP A 167 5.48 -18.43 -4.99
C ASP A 167 5.27 -17.19 -5.87
N LYS A 168 5.20 -17.40 -7.17
CA LYS A 168 5.05 -16.37 -8.20
C LYS A 168 3.59 -16.10 -8.60
N SER A 169 2.62 -16.61 -7.86
CA SER A 169 1.20 -16.41 -8.16
C SER A 169 0.81 -14.94 -8.24
N SER A 170 1.40 -14.09 -7.39
CA SER A 170 1.16 -12.65 -7.42
C SER A 170 1.63 -11.99 -8.72
N LEU A 171 2.72 -12.46 -9.35
CA LEU A 171 3.19 -11.95 -10.65
C LEU A 171 2.19 -12.27 -11.77
N PHE A 172 1.57 -13.46 -11.72
CA PHE A 172 0.49 -13.81 -12.64
C PHE A 172 -0.72 -12.89 -12.45
N TYR A 173 -1.09 -12.58 -11.20
CA TYR A 173 -2.18 -11.64 -10.94
C TYR A 173 -1.87 -10.24 -11.47
N VAL A 174 -0.62 -9.77 -11.34
CA VAL A 174 -0.18 -8.48 -11.94
C VAL A 174 -0.34 -8.51 -13.46
N ALA A 175 0.14 -9.55 -14.13
CA ALA A 175 0.02 -9.67 -15.59
C ALA A 175 -1.45 -9.69 -16.03
N ARG A 176 -2.32 -10.42 -15.33
CA ARG A 176 -3.76 -10.48 -15.59
C ARG A 176 -4.45 -9.13 -15.36
N ALA A 177 -4.11 -8.45 -14.28
CA ALA A 177 -4.63 -7.13 -13.97
C ALA A 177 -4.27 -6.11 -15.06
N LEU A 178 -3.03 -6.14 -15.54
CA LEU A 178 -2.57 -5.30 -16.65
C LEU A 178 -3.26 -5.67 -17.98
N ALA A 179 -3.51 -6.95 -18.24
CA ALA A 179 -4.29 -7.36 -19.41
C ALA A 179 -5.71 -6.80 -19.38
N ARG A 180 -6.37 -6.84 -18.22
CA ARG A 180 -7.71 -6.26 -18.03
C ARG A 180 -7.72 -4.74 -18.09
N LEU A 181 -6.68 -4.09 -17.58
CA LEU A 181 -6.48 -2.65 -17.71
C LEU A 181 -6.48 -2.24 -19.18
N GLN A 182 -5.72 -2.98 -20.00
CA GLN A 182 -5.67 -2.75 -21.44
C GLN A 182 -6.99 -3.02 -22.17
N GLY A 183 -7.79 -3.95 -21.69
CA GLY A 183 -9.17 -4.14 -22.17
C GLY A 183 -10.06 -2.91 -21.94
N THR A 184 -9.77 -2.13 -20.91
CA THR A 184 -10.53 -0.91 -20.58
C THR A 184 -9.96 0.34 -21.24
N LEU A 185 -8.63 0.51 -21.24
CA LEU A 185 -7.93 1.75 -21.64
C LEU A 185 -7.20 1.64 -23.00
N GLY A 186 -7.34 0.53 -23.70
CA GLY A 186 -6.60 0.25 -24.93
C GLY A 186 -5.26 -0.42 -24.67
N VAL A 187 -4.70 -1.05 -25.73
CA VAL A 187 -3.45 -1.81 -25.65
C VAL A 187 -2.25 -0.87 -25.55
N ILE A 188 -1.50 -0.96 -24.46
CA ILE A 188 -0.31 -0.12 -24.24
C ILE A 188 0.79 -0.52 -25.24
N PRO A 189 1.24 0.39 -26.13
CA PRO A 189 2.16 0.03 -27.21
C PRO A 189 3.57 -0.26 -26.74
N THR A 190 4.06 0.45 -25.74
CA THR A 190 5.44 0.34 -25.27
C THR A 190 5.49 -0.25 -23.86
N ILE A 191 6.29 -1.31 -23.68
CA ILE A 191 6.54 -1.91 -22.36
C ILE A 191 8.04 -1.87 -22.09
N LYS A 192 8.44 -1.21 -21.02
CA LYS A 192 9.81 -1.21 -20.50
C LYS A 192 9.83 -1.88 -19.13
N GLY A 193 10.92 -2.57 -18.81
CA GLY A 193 11.01 -3.28 -17.54
C GLY A 193 12.44 -3.35 -17.00
N LYS A 194 12.55 -3.38 -15.67
CA LYS A 194 13.81 -3.59 -14.98
C LYS A 194 13.62 -4.58 -13.83
N GLY A 195 14.46 -5.62 -13.84
CA GLY A 195 14.43 -6.71 -12.86
C GLY A 195 13.76 -7.98 -13.38
N ASN A 196 13.91 -9.08 -12.64
CA ASN A 196 13.46 -10.40 -13.08
C ASN A 196 11.94 -10.54 -13.00
N ALA A 197 11.32 -10.10 -11.90
CA ALA A 197 9.88 -10.14 -11.75
C ALA A 197 9.18 -9.25 -12.78
N ALA A 198 9.74 -8.07 -13.10
CA ALA A 198 9.25 -7.21 -14.17
C ALA A 198 9.29 -7.90 -15.54
N ARG A 199 10.37 -8.62 -15.84
CA ARG A 199 10.49 -9.41 -17.07
C ARG A 199 9.45 -10.52 -17.14
N GLU A 200 9.28 -11.29 -16.05
CA GLU A 200 8.30 -12.37 -15.99
C GLU A 200 6.87 -11.85 -16.20
N VAL A 201 6.51 -10.71 -15.58
CA VAL A 201 5.22 -10.06 -15.80
C VAL A 201 5.04 -9.63 -17.26
N ALA A 202 6.06 -9.02 -17.86
CA ALA A 202 6.01 -8.61 -19.27
C ALA A 202 5.82 -9.82 -20.20
N ASP A 203 6.57 -10.91 -19.98
CA ASP A 203 6.48 -12.14 -20.77
C ASP A 203 5.07 -12.77 -20.66
N MET A 204 4.52 -12.85 -19.44
CA MET A 204 3.14 -13.32 -19.21
C MET A 204 2.10 -12.43 -19.88
N LEU A 205 2.23 -11.11 -19.78
CA LEU A 205 1.32 -10.15 -20.41
C LEU A 205 1.32 -10.28 -21.92
N LEU A 206 2.51 -10.39 -22.54
CA LEU A 206 2.66 -10.60 -23.99
C LEU A 206 2.10 -11.95 -24.43
N ARG A 207 2.21 -12.98 -23.60
CA ARG A 207 1.61 -14.27 -23.85
C ARG A 207 0.09 -14.21 -23.80
N MET A 208 -0.50 -13.56 -22.79
CA MET A 208 -1.94 -13.35 -22.66
C MET A 208 -2.50 -12.60 -23.88
N ARG A 209 -1.80 -11.59 -24.39
CA ARG A 209 -2.18 -10.88 -25.62
C ARG A 209 -2.24 -11.81 -26.84
N ARG A 210 -1.28 -12.73 -26.98
CA ARG A 210 -1.20 -13.66 -28.11
C ARG A 210 -2.25 -14.78 -28.05
N GLU A 211 -2.55 -15.25 -26.84
CA GLU A 211 -3.47 -16.37 -26.63
C GLU A 211 -4.94 -15.93 -26.56
N GLY A 212 -5.22 -14.62 -26.58
CA GLY A 212 -6.59 -14.09 -26.48
C GLY A 212 -7.29 -14.45 -25.19
N LEU A 213 -6.56 -14.58 -24.07
CA LEU A 213 -7.11 -14.96 -22.78
C LEU A 213 -8.09 -13.91 -22.26
N PRO A 214 -9.11 -14.32 -21.44
CA PRO A 214 -10.15 -13.45 -20.94
C PRO A 214 -9.60 -12.17 -20.30
N GLY A 215 -10.07 -11.01 -20.77
CA GLY A 215 -9.57 -9.69 -20.44
C GLY A 215 -8.83 -8.98 -21.57
N GLY A 216 -8.50 -9.67 -22.66
CA GLY A 216 -7.69 -9.12 -23.76
C GLY A 216 -8.40 -8.81 -25.07
N GLN A 217 -9.51 -9.46 -25.43
CA GLN A 217 -10.08 -9.27 -26.76
C GLN A 217 -11.62 -9.42 -26.91
N GLU A 218 -12.34 -10.03 -25.99
CA GLU A 218 -13.79 -10.27 -26.24
C GLU A 218 -14.68 -9.03 -26.09
N GLU A 219 -14.20 -7.92 -25.54
CA GLU A 219 -14.90 -6.62 -25.53
C GLU A 219 -14.32 -5.61 -26.54
N ALA A 220 -13.24 -5.95 -27.22
CA ALA A 220 -12.62 -5.09 -28.23
C ALA A 220 -13.30 -5.27 -29.61
N GLY A 221 -14.55 -4.89 -29.69
CA GLY A 221 -15.27 -4.78 -30.97
C GLY A 221 -14.75 -3.68 -31.91
N GLU A 222 -13.87 -2.82 -31.46
CA GLU A 222 -13.12 -1.83 -32.25
C GLU A 222 -11.79 -1.60 -31.51
N SER A 223 -10.68 -1.50 -32.22
CA SER A 223 -9.37 -1.22 -31.62
C SER A 223 -9.41 0.15 -30.93
N LYS A 224 -9.66 0.14 -29.63
CA LYS A 224 -9.65 1.38 -28.84
C LYS A 224 -8.25 1.99 -28.91
N GLU A 225 -8.16 3.26 -29.24
CA GLU A 225 -6.87 3.97 -29.16
C GLU A 225 -6.33 3.89 -27.74
N PRO A 226 -5.04 3.66 -27.55
CA PRO A 226 -4.44 3.54 -26.24
C PRO A 226 -4.51 4.88 -25.49
N GLU A 227 -5.03 4.87 -24.27
CA GLU A 227 -5.01 6.04 -23.37
C GLU A 227 -3.67 6.16 -22.63
N ILE A 228 -2.86 5.08 -22.66
CA ILE A 228 -1.54 5.00 -22.02
C ILE A 228 -0.51 4.65 -23.08
N ASP A 229 0.51 5.48 -23.25
CA ASP A 229 1.56 5.29 -24.26
C ASP A 229 2.64 4.31 -23.82
N GLU A 230 2.99 4.30 -22.54
CA GLU A 230 4.09 3.54 -22.01
C GLU A 230 3.79 2.88 -20.66
N LEU A 231 4.17 1.62 -20.52
CA LEU A 231 4.16 0.86 -19.26
C LEU A 231 5.59 0.63 -18.78
N ILE A 232 5.92 1.12 -17.59
CA ILE A 232 7.20 0.89 -16.93
C ILE A 232 6.99 -0.11 -15.78
N LEU A 233 7.63 -1.27 -15.88
CA LEU A 233 7.61 -2.31 -14.86
C LEU A 233 8.92 -2.27 -14.06
N ILE A 234 8.82 -2.05 -12.76
CA ILE A 234 9.97 -1.98 -11.87
C ILE A 234 9.84 -3.06 -10.79
N ASP A 235 10.83 -3.94 -10.73
CA ASP A 235 10.93 -4.97 -9.70
C ASP A 235 11.41 -4.35 -8.38
N ARG A 236 10.83 -4.75 -7.25
CA ARG A 236 11.26 -4.29 -5.93
C ARG A 236 12.73 -4.61 -5.62
N GLU A 237 13.25 -5.71 -6.15
CA GLU A 237 14.66 -6.08 -5.97
C GLU A 237 15.65 -5.10 -6.61
N VAL A 238 15.20 -4.24 -7.51
CA VAL A 238 16.06 -3.20 -8.13
C VAL A 238 16.53 -2.17 -7.10
N ASP A 239 15.68 -1.86 -6.14
CA ASP A 239 15.98 -0.92 -5.06
C ASP A 239 15.36 -1.38 -3.74
N MET A 240 16.19 -1.91 -2.86
CA MET A 240 15.84 -2.31 -1.49
C MET A 240 16.23 -1.25 -0.46
N VAL A 241 16.97 -0.21 -0.86
CA VAL A 241 17.49 0.83 0.03
C VAL A 241 16.43 1.90 0.28
N THR A 242 15.83 2.43 -0.78
CA THR A 242 14.83 3.51 -0.66
C THR A 242 13.67 3.20 0.31
N PRO A 243 13.08 1.98 0.33
CA PRO A 243 12.03 1.67 1.30
C PRO A 243 12.47 1.71 2.78
N MET A 244 13.78 1.66 3.04
CA MET A 244 14.32 1.72 4.40
C MET A 244 14.48 3.14 4.92
N LEU A 245 14.38 4.14 4.05
CA LEU A 245 14.56 5.54 4.40
C LEU A 245 13.31 6.17 5.00
N THR A 246 13.51 7.19 5.81
CA THR A 246 12.43 8.01 6.34
C THR A 246 11.88 8.91 5.24
N GLN A 247 10.59 8.82 4.98
CA GLN A 247 9.90 9.71 4.04
C GLN A 247 9.70 11.10 4.64
N LEU A 248 9.75 12.14 3.79
CA LEU A 248 9.61 13.53 4.21
C LEU A 248 8.33 14.20 3.67
N THR A 249 7.51 13.46 2.91
CA THR A 249 6.20 13.95 2.47
C THR A 249 5.19 13.88 3.61
N TYR A 250 4.13 14.68 3.52
CA TYR A 250 3.06 14.69 4.52
C TYR A 250 2.42 13.31 4.70
N GLU A 251 2.04 12.65 3.59
CA GLU A 251 1.44 11.31 3.62
C GLU A 251 2.43 10.27 4.18
N GLY A 252 3.69 10.33 3.75
CA GLY A 252 4.72 9.39 4.21
C GLY A 252 5.01 9.51 5.71
N LEU A 253 5.05 10.73 6.26
CA LEU A 253 5.20 10.94 7.71
C LEU A 253 3.95 10.55 8.48
N MET A 254 2.76 10.75 7.89
CA MET A 254 1.51 10.30 8.48
C MET A 254 1.45 8.76 8.55
N ASP A 255 1.92 8.07 7.50
CA ASP A 255 2.03 6.61 7.49
C ASP A 255 3.05 6.11 8.54
N ASP A 256 4.23 6.72 8.63
CA ASP A 256 5.26 6.34 9.63
C ASP A 256 4.80 6.60 11.08
N THR A 257 3.89 7.56 11.29
CA THR A 257 3.40 7.96 12.62
C THR A 257 2.18 7.17 13.08
N PHE A 258 1.18 7.04 12.21
CA PHE A 258 -0.14 6.47 12.55
C PHE A 258 -0.43 5.16 11.83
N GLY A 259 0.22 4.92 10.68
CA GLY A 259 -0.07 3.82 9.76
C GLY A 259 -1.27 4.11 8.86
N ILE A 260 -1.09 3.94 7.56
CA ILE A 260 -2.16 4.06 6.56
C ILE A 260 -2.47 2.67 6.00
N SER A 261 -3.72 2.28 6.02
CA SER A 261 -4.16 1.02 5.42
C SER A 261 -5.43 1.22 4.62
N ASN A 262 -5.37 0.97 3.31
CA ASN A 262 -6.49 1.18 2.38
C ASN A 262 -7.07 2.62 2.45
N GLY A 263 -6.21 3.63 2.57
CA GLY A 263 -6.62 5.02 2.74
C GLY A 263 -7.27 5.34 4.09
N ILE A 264 -7.23 4.43 5.05
CA ILE A 264 -7.78 4.61 6.40
C ILE A 264 -6.63 4.77 7.40
N VAL A 265 -6.74 5.80 8.23
CA VAL A 265 -5.83 6.08 9.34
C VAL A 265 -6.57 5.98 10.67
N GLU A 266 -5.99 5.30 11.66
CA GLU A 266 -6.53 5.23 13.01
C GLU A 266 -5.93 6.34 13.88
N LEU A 267 -6.60 7.48 13.90
CA LEU A 267 -6.16 8.66 14.64
C LEU A 267 -6.62 8.61 16.10
N PRO A 268 -5.82 9.13 17.04
CA PRO A 268 -6.27 9.42 18.39
C PRO A 268 -7.50 10.34 18.37
N ALA A 269 -8.49 10.04 19.17
CA ALA A 269 -9.78 10.75 19.15
C ALA A 269 -9.65 12.27 19.40
N HIS A 270 -8.64 12.70 20.15
CA HIS A 270 -8.39 14.12 20.42
C HIS A 270 -7.96 14.93 19.19
N LEU A 271 -7.43 14.28 18.16
CA LEU A 271 -7.07 14.95 16.89
C LEU A 271 -8.28 15.17 15.98
N VAL A 272 -9.32 14.34 16.12
CA VAL A 272 -10.49 14.36 15.24
C VAL A 272 -11.61 15.27 15.77
N SER A 273 -11.79 15.36 17.09
CA SER A 273 -12.87 16.13 17.68
C SER A 273 -12.34 17.41 18.35
N SER A 274 -12.76 18.57 17.82
CA SER A 274 -12.47 19.88 18.39
C SER A 274 -13.39 20.24 19.60
N GLN A 275 -14.36 19.38 19.96
CA GLN A 275 -15.25 19.64 21.07
C GLN A 275 -14.68 19.08 22.39
N ALA A 276 -14.15 19.97 23.19
CA ALA A 276 -13.46 19.72 24.45
C ALA A 276 -14.35 19.15 25.62
N ALA A 277 -15.60 18.79 25.36
CA ALA A 277 -16.53 18.43 26.45
C ALA A 277 -16.53 16.93 26.84
N VAL A 278 -16.14 16.02 25.94
CA VAL A 278 -15.97 14.60 26.30
C VAL A 278 -14.76 14.12 25.53
N GLN A 279 -13.62 13.88 26.20
CA GLN A 279 -12.47 13.23 25.58
C GLN A 279 -12.86 11.77 25.30
N PRO A 280 -13.20 11.38 24.06
CA PRO A 280 -13.42 9.99 23.73
C PRO A 280 -12.07 9.29 23.89
N ARG A 281 -11.99 8.35 24.83
CA ARG A 281 -10.82 7.46 24.95
C ARG A 281 -10.88 6.47 23.79
N GLY A 282 -9.90 6.48 22.91
CA GLY A 282 -9.81 5.51 21.82
C GLY A 282 -9.26 6.10 20.52
N LYS A 283 -9.21 5.26 19.50
CA LYS A 283 -8.83 5.63 18.13
C LYS A 283 -10.07 5.74 17.26
N VAL A 284 -10.06 6.70 16.34
CA VAL A 284 -11.12 6.93 15.36
C VAL A 284 -10.56 6.63 13.98
N LYS A 285 -11.30 5.88 13.18
CA LYS A 285 -10.95 5.60 11.78
C LYS A 285 -11.38 6.77 10.92
N VAL A 286 -10.40 7.38 10.26
CA VAL A 286 -10.61 8.47 9.30
C VAL A 286 -10.14 8.00 7.94
N GLN A 287 -10.95 8.22 6.92
CA GLN A 287 -10.59 7.90 5.54
C GLN A 287 -10.00 9.13 4.85
N PHE A 288 -8.82 8.96 4.29
CA PHE A 288 -8.15 9.95 3.46
C PHE A 288 -8.10 9.44 2.01
N ASN A 289 -8.63 10.23 1.10
CA ASN A 289 -8.65 9.93 -0.33
C ASN A 289 -8.79 11.24 -1.14
N GLY A 290 -8.77 11.15 -2.46
CA GLY A 290 -8.88 12.29 -3.37
C GLY A 290 -10.18 13.12 -3.26
N SER A 291 -11.19 12.66 -2.51
CA SER A 291 -12.38 13.48 -2.20
C SER A 291 -12.07 14.60 -1.20
N ASP A 292 -11.01 14.45 -0.42
CA ASP A 292 -10.46 15.51 0.42
C ASP A 292 -9.48 16.36 -0.39
N GLN A 293 -9.97 17.51 -0.88
CA GLN A 293 -9.18 18.42 -1.70
C GLN A 293 -7.95 18.99 -0.99
N LEU A 294 -7.99 19.11 0.33
CA LEU A 294 -6.83 19.56 1.09
C LEU A 294 -5.80 18.46 1.21
N PHE A 295 -6.22 17.21 1.48
CA PHE A 295 -5.34 16.07 1.47
C PHE A 295 -4.65 15.88 0.11
N ALA A 296 -5.39 15.98 -0.98
CA ALA A 296 -4.84 15.88 -2.34
C ALA A 296 -3.72 16.89 -2.63
N GLN A 297 -3.75 18.08 -1.99
CA GLN A 297 -2.70 19.07 -2.11
C GLN A 297 -1.53 18.85 -1.15
N LEU A 298 -1.78 18.20 -0.01
CA LEU A 298 -0.80 18.00 1.05
C LEU A 298 0.00 16.70 0.90
N ARG A 299 -0.62 15.63 0.36
CA ARG A 299 -0.09 14.27 0.42
C ARG A 299 1.36 14.15 -0.06
N ASP A 300 1.67 14.73 -1.21
CA ASP A 300 2.98 14.66 -1.85
C ASP A 300 3.90 15.85 -1.50
N ALA A 301 3.37 16.85 -0.77
CA ALA A 301 4.15 18.01 -0.39
C ALA A 301 5.20 17.64 0.67
N ASN A 302 6.40 18.23 0.54
CA ASN A 302 7.38 18.17 1.62
C ASN A 302 6.77 18.75 2.89
N PHE A 303 7.02 18.11 4.02
CA PHE A 303 6.42 18.49 5.30
C PHE A 303 6.70 19.93 5.71
N GLU A 304 7.84 20.50 5.32
CA GLU A 304 8.17 21.89 5.56
C GLU A 304 7.18 22.87 4.89
N GLN A 305 6.61 22.48 3.74
CA GLN A 305 5.66 23.29 2.98
C GLN A 305 4.22 23.18 3.49
N VAL A 306 3.90 22.14 4.26
CA VAL A 306 2.55 21.86 4.77
C VAL A 306 1.96 23.06 5.49
N GLY A 307 2.75 23.72 6.35
CA GLY A 307 2.31 24.91 7.08
C GLY A 307 1.90 26.06 6.17
N ALA A 308 2.62 26.29 5.07
CA ALA A 308 2.32 27.33 4.09
C ALA A 308 1.04 27.01 3.31
N ILE A 309 0.85 25.77 2.89
CA ILE A 309 -0.34 25.30 2.17
C ILE A 309 -1.58 25.44 3.04
N VAL A 310 -1.53 24.96 4.28
CA VAL A 310 -2.62 25.05 5.27
C VAL A 310 -2.98 26.52 5.54
N LYS A 311 -1.97 27.39 5.75
CA LYS A 311 -2.18 28.83 5.94
C LYS A 311 -2.83 29.49 4.72
N LYS A 312 -2.40 29.16 3.51
CA LYS A 312 -3.00 29.67 2.27
C LYS A 312 -4.48 29.28 2.18
N ARG A 313 -4.82 28.02 2.49
CA ARG A 313 -6.21 27.53 2.49
C ARG A 313 -7.06 28.22 3.56
N ALA A 314 -6.52 28.40 4.77
CA ALA A 314 -7.18 29.14 5.84
C ALA A 314 -7.49 30.59 5.46
N THR A 315 -6.55 31.28 4.80
CA THR A 315 -6.74 32.65 4.35
C THR A 315 -7.82 32.74 3.27
N LEU A 316 -7.86 31.78 2.32
CA LEU A 316 -8.91 31.71 1.30
C LEU A 316 -10.30 31.48 1.93
N LEU A 317 -10.40 30.58 2.89
CA LEU A 317 -11.65 30.33 3.62
C LEU A 317 -12.14 31.60 4.35
N LYS A 318 -11.22 32.31 5.01
CA LYS A 318 -11.54 33.54 5.70
C LYS A 318 -12.02 34.63 4.73
N SER A 319 -11.36 34.80 3.57
CA SER A 319 -11.79 35.78 2.57
C SER A 319 -13.20 35.48 2.03
N VAL A 320 -13.55 34.21 1.84
CA VAL A 320 -14.90 33.79 1.42
C VAL A 320 -15.94 34.07 2.50
N GLU A 321 -15.58 33.94 3.78
CA GLU A 321 -16.46 34.30 4.89
C GLU A 321 -16.64 35.82 5.03
N ASP A 322 -15.55 36.57 4.93
CA ASP A 322 -15.59 38.04 4.99
C ASP A 322 -16.44 38.61 3.83
N GLU A 323 -16.35 38.01 2.62
CA GLU A 323 -17.23 38.36 1.49
C GLU A 323 -18.72 38.14 1.80
N LYS A 324 -19.05 37.12 2.59
CA LYS A 324 -20.43 36.84 3.00
C LYS A 324 -21.02 37.97 3.87
N GLU A 325 -20.21 38.51 4.77
CA GLU A 325 -20.64 39.63 5.64
C GLU A 325 -20.82 40.95 4.85
N HIS A 326 -20.12 41.09 3.72
CA HIS A 326 -20.16 42.32 2.89
C HIS A 326 -21.10 42.20 1.68
N LEU A 327 -22.03 41.24 1.65
CA LEU A 327 -23.00 41.10 0.53
C LEU A 327 -24.08 42.18 0.50
N GLN A 328 -24.27 42.94 1.56
CA GLN A 328 -25.23 44.04 1.61
C GLN A 328 -24.74 45.18 0.71
N GLY A 329 -25.41 45.39 -0.45
CA GLY A 329 -25.11 46.44 -1.40
C GLY A 329 -24.45 45.99 -2.72
N LYS A 330 -24.18 44.70 -2.93
CA LYS A 330 -23.64 44.16 -4.19
C LYS A 330 -24.71 43.95 -5.25
N SER A 331 -24.31 43.97 -6.54
CA SER A 331 -25.19 43.70 -7.66
C SER A 331 -25.67 42.22 -7.68
N VAL A 332 -26.83 41.96 -8.30
CA VAL A 332 -27.40 40.61 -8.45
C VAL A 332 -26.43 39.67 -9.18
N GLY A 333 -25.59 40.15 -10.09
CA GLY A 333 -24.58 39.39 -10.79
C GLY A 333 -23.47 38.90 -9.86
N GLU A 334 -22.95 39.77 -9.00
CA GLU A 334 -21.90 39.45 -8.01
C GLU A 334 -22.41 38.48 -6.94
N ILE A 335 -23.68 38.65 -6.51
CA ILE A 335 -24.34 37.71 -5.59
C ILE A 335 -24.47 36.34 -6.25
N LYS A 336 -24.82 36.23 -7.52
CA LYS A 336 -24.96 34.97 -8.26
C LYS A 336 -23.61 34.26 -8.39
N GLU A 337 -22.54 34.99 -8.65
CA GLU A 337 -21.20 34.43 -8.76
C GLU A 337 -20.66 33.98 -7.39
N TYR A 338 -20.93 34.74 -6.34
CA TYR A 338 -20.66 34.35 -4.97
C TYR A 338 -21.42 33.06 -4.55
N VAL A 339 -22.73 32.99 -4.83
CA VAL A 339 -23.55 31.80 -4.55
C VAL A 339 -23.04 30.57 -5.34
N LYS A 340 -22.53 30.76 -6.56
CA LYS A 340 -21.90 29.69 -7.33
C LYS A 340 -20.63 29.18 -6.62
N ARG A 341 -19.75 30.07 -6.19
CA ARG A 341 -18.55 29.70 -5.38
C ARG A 341 -18.90 29.04 -4.07
N LEU A 342 -19.96 29.50 -3.37
CA LEU A 342 -20.45 28.88 -2.12
C LEU A 342 -21.01 27.47 -2.32
N LYS A 343 -21.63 27.19 -3.47
CA LYS A 343 -22.12 25.83 -3.80
C LYS A 343 -20.96 24.88 -4.09
N GLU A 344 -19.85 25.39 -4.59
CA GLU A 344 -18.63 24.63 -4.85
C GLU A 344 -17.83 24.38 -3.57
N ILE A 345 -17.98 25.23 -2.53
CA ILE A 345 -17.23 25.14 -1.27
C ILE A 345 -18.23 24.92 -0.09
N ASN A 346 -18.26 23.72 0.44
CA ASN A 346 -18.95 23.47 1.71
C ASN A 346 -18.05 24.02 2.87
N ILE A 347 -18.21 25.28 3.22
CA ILE A 347 -17.37 25.99 4.20
C ILE A 347 -17.22 25.22 5.52
N GLN A 348 -18.30 24.60 6.03
CA GLN A 348 -18.23 23.87 7.28
C GLN A 348 -17.39 22.59 7.13
N GLN A 349 -17.52 21.90 6.04
CA GLN A 349 -16.71 20.70 5.74
C GLN A 349 -15.24 21.07 5.57
N GLU A 350 -14.95 22.13 4.83
CA GLU A 350 -13.59 22.63 4.64
C GLU A 350 -12.93 23.07 5.95
N LYS A 351 -13.67 23.73 6.84
CA LYS A 351 -13.19 24.07 8.18
C LYS A 351 -12.85 22.82 9.01
N ASN A 352 -13.69 21.81 8.94
CA ASN A 352 -13.45 20.56 9.67
C ASN A 352 -12.20 19.86 9.13
N LEU A 353 -12.02 19.79 7.80
CA LEU A 353 -10.83 19.23 7.16
C LEU A 353 -9.58 20.04 7.51
N LEU A 354 -9.66 21.36 7.44
CA LEU A 354 -8.55 22.25 7.79
C LEU A 354 -8.13 22.07 9.26
N SER A 355 -9.10 21.96 10.17
CA SER A 355 -8.84 21.71 11.59
C SER A 355 -8.18 20.34 11.80
N LEU A 356 -8.68 19.30 11.13
CA LEU A 356 -8.15 17.94 11.19
C LEU A 356 -6.69 17.90 10.71
N HIS A 357 -6.42 18.40 9.49
CA HIS A 357 -5.07 18.41 8.94
C HIS A 357 -4.10 19.28 9.74
N THR A 358 -4.59 20.39 10.33
CA THR A 358 -3.78 21.22 11.23
C THR A 358 -3.38 20.43 12.48
N SER A 359 -4.32 19.69 13.08
CA SER A 359 -4.06 18.88 14.28
C SER A 359 -3.06 17.75 13.98
N ILE A 360 -3.22 17.07 12.84
CA ILE A 360 -2.28 16.01 12.38
C ILE A 360 -0.89 16.62 12.12
N ALA A 361 -0.82 17.74 11.41
CA ALA A 361 0.45 18.39 11.11
C ALA A 361 1.19 18.86 12.37
N LEU A 362 0.47 19.31 13.40
CA LEU A 362 1.09 19.68 14.68
C LEU A 362 1.67 18.47 15.42
N GLU A 363 0.97 17.33 15.39
CA GLU A 363 1.46 16.08 16.00
C GLU A 363 2.70 15.57 15.26
N ILE A 364 2.67 15.53 13.93
CA ILE A 364 3.84 15.16 13.11
C ILE A 364 4.99 16.13 13.36
N LYS A 365 4.73 17.44 13.44
CA LYS A 365 5.76 18.45 13.72
C LYS A 365 6.46 18.19 15.03
N ALA A 366 5.73 17.81 16.07
CA ALA A 366 6.33 17.48 17.37
C ALA A 366 7.33 16.32 17.28
N LEU A 367 7.03 15.31 16.45
CA LEU A 367 7.92 14.18 16.19
C LEU A 367 9.14 14.56 15.34
N VAL A 368 8.92 15.31 14.26
CA VAL A 368 9.99 15.71 13.31
C VAL A 368 10.99 16.69 13.95
N THR A 369 10.53 17.52 14.88
CA THR A 369 11.42 18.46 15.61
C THR A 369 12.21 17.80 16.74
N ALA A 370 11.93 16.55 17.08
CA ALA A 370 12.70 15.82 18.09
C ALA A 370 14.14 15.56 17.61
N SER A 371 15.11 15.74 18.49
CA SER A 371 16.54 15.55 18.16
C SER A 371 16.87 14.15 17.65
N ALA A 372 16.13 13.14 18.12
CA ALA A 372 16.28 11.75 17.65
C ALA A 372 15.88 11.58 16.18
N PHE A 373 14.84 12.29 15.71
CA PHE A 373 14.43 12.27 14.31
C PHE A 373 15.49 12.90 13.40
N SER A 374 15.94 14.11 13.74
CA SER A 374 16.97 14.81 12.95
C SER A 374 18.26 14.00 12.87
N ARG A 375 18.67 13.38 13.97
CA ARG A 375 19.86 12.52 14.00
C ARG A 375 19.69 11.25 13.16
N ARG A 376 18.49 10.64 13.17
CA ARG A 376 18.18 9.49 12.30
C ARG A 376 18.31 9.88 10.83
N LEU A 377 17.69 10.99 10.43
CA LEU A 377 17.72 11.48 9.06
C LEU A 377 19.15 11.78 8.59
N GLU A 378 19.95 12.44 9.43
CA GLU A 378 21.37 12.70 9.17
C GLU A 378 22.15 11.40 8.96
N LEU A 379 21.89 10.37 9.79
CA LEU A 379 22.54 9.07 9.67
C LEU A 379 22.11 8.34 8.39
N GLU A 380 20.81 8.30 8.10
CA GLU A 380 20.28 7.67 6.88
C GLU A 380 20.91 8.29 5.64
N GLN A 381 20.87 9.61 5.51
CA GLN A 381 21.46 10.35 4.39
C GLN A 381 22.98 10.19 4.33
N GLY A 382 23.66 10.33 5.48
CA GLY A 382 25.11 10.22 5.56
C GLY A 382 25.62 8.82 5.19
N VAL A 383 24.91 7.76 5.58
CA VAL A 383 25.26 6.38 5.24
C VAL A 383 25.08 6.13 3.74
N ILE A 384 23.98 6.57 3.13
CA ILE A 384 23.75 6.40 1.70
C ILE A 384 24.79 7.15 0.87
N GLN A 385 25.11 8.37 1.28
CA GLN A 385 26.10 9.21 0.61
C GLN A 385 27.56 8.75 0.86
N GLY A 386 27.76 7.76 1.75
CA GLY A 386 29.10 7.30 2.13
C GLY A 386 29.88 8.28 3.01
N ARG A 387 29.23 9.33 3.54
CA ARG A 387 29.84 10.28 4.46
C ARG A 387 29.93 9.73 5.90
N ILE A 388 29.03 8.84 6.24
CA ILE A 388 28.94 8.22 7.57
C ILE A 388 29.10 6.70 7.41
N SER A 389 29.93 6.08 8.25
CA SER A 389 30.07 4.62 8.26
C SER A 389 28.76 3.94 8.69
N PRO A 390 28.36 2.84 8.03
CA PRO A 390 27.22 2.02 8.46
C PRO A 390 27.30 1.56 9.92
N ASP A 391 28.49 1.35 10.47
CA ASP A 391 28.68 0.98 11.88
C ASP A 391 28.08 2.02 12.85
N LYS A 392 28.13 3.32 12.52
CA LYS A 392 27.52 4.38 13.33
C LYS A 392 25.99 4.31 13.32
N ALA A 393 25.40 3.87 12.21
CA ALA A 393 23.96 3.63 12.15
C ALA A 393 23.56 2.41 13.00
N VAL A 394 24.43 1.38 13.07
CA VAL A 394 24.21 0.24 13.96
C VAL A 394 24.30 0.67 15.43
N ASP A 395 25.33 1.45 15.81
CA ASP A 395 25.46 1.95 17.19
C ASP A 395 24.22 2.80 17.58
N PHE A 396 23.75 3.68 16.69
CA PHE A 396 22.53 4.45 16.93
C PHE A 396 21.28 3.56 17.02
N ALA A 397 21.18 2.52 16.20
CA ALA A 397 20.08 1.56 16.28
C ALA A 397 20.07 0.82 17.63
N GLN A 398 21.26 0.50 18.20
CA GLN A 398 21.39 -0.07 19.54
C GLN A 398 20.93 0.92 20.62
N ASP A 399 21.34 2.21 20.53
CA ASP A 399 20.83 3.25 21.42
C ASP A 399 19.30 3.36 21.39
N GLN A 400 18.71 3.28 20.19
CA GLN A 400 17.24 3.31 20.02
C GLN A 400 16.56 2.07 20.60
N MET A 401 17.18 0.88 20.51
CA MET A 401 16.68 -0.33 21.17
C MET A 401 16.60 -0.15 22.68
N TYR A 402 17.65 0.38 23.30
CA TYR A 402 17.69 0.65 24.74
C TYR A 402 16.73 1.77 25.16
N ALA A 403 16.43 2.71 24.27
CA ALA A 403 15.42 3.74 24.50
C ALA A 403 13.98 3.23 24.38
N GLY A 404 13.77 1.97 23.93
CA GLY A 404 12.46 1.36 23.78
C GLY A 404 11.71 1.76 22.50
N GLU A 405 12.43 2.21 21.47
CA GLU A 405 11.82 2.50 20.17
C GLU A 405 11.16 1.27 19.55
N PRO A 406 10.11 1.43 18.73
CA PRO A 406 9.43 0.32 18.06
C PRO A 406 10.38 -0.50 17.19
N LEU A 407 10.26 -1.84 17.27
CA LEU A 407 11.09 -2.80 16.54
C LEU A 407 11.26 -2.47 15.06
N LEU A 408 10.17 -2.08 14.38
CA LEU A 408 10.20 -1.78 12.95
C LEU A 408 11.14 -0.63 12.60
N LYS A 409 11.16 0.43 13.42
CA LYS A 409 12.04 1.60 13.22
C LYS A 409 13.50 1.22 13.37
N VAL A 410 13.81 0.38 14.35
CA VAL A 410 15.16 -0.14 14.58
C VAL A 410 15.59 -1.05 13.44
N LEU A 411 14.73 -1.99 13.02
CA LEU A 411 15.05 -2.92 11.94
C LEU A 411 15.28 -2.20 10.61
N ARG A 412 14.51 -1.17 10.28
CA ARG A 412 14.72 -0.38 9.04
C ARG A 412 16.15 0.17 8.99
N LEU A 413 16.64 0.75 10.09
CA LEU A 413 17.98 1.30 10.15
C LEU A 413 19.08 0.22 10.10
N LEU A 414 18.87 -0.93 10.77
CA LEU A 414 19.80 -2.06 10.71
C LEU A 414 19.86 -2.68 9.31
N VAL A 415 18.71 -2.82 8.63
CA VAL A 415 18.63 -3.29 7.24
C VAL A 415 19.34 -2.31 6.31
N LEU A 416 19.08 -1.00 6.46
CA LEU A 416 19.79 0.02 5.69
C LEU A 416 21.32 -0.09 5.86
N ALA A 417 21.80 -0.18 7.11
CA ALA A 417 23.21 -0.34 7.41
C ALA A 417 23.78 -1.64 6.80
N SER A 418 23.02 -2.74 6.85
CA SER A 418 23.41 -4.02 6.27
C SER A 418 23.51 -3.98 4.74
N LEU A 419 22.54 -3.34 4.07
CA LEU A 419 22.54 -3.22 2.61
C LEU A 419 23.68 -2.34 2.10
N VAL A 420 23.86 -1.17 2.72
CA VAL A 420 24.90 -0.21 2.32
C VAL A 420 26.30 -0.66 2.72
N GLY A 421 26.44 -1.25 3.91
CA GLY A 421 27.71 -1.71 4.47
C GLY A 421 28.14 -3.11 4.02
N ASN A 422 27.37 -3.73 3.12
CA ASN A 422 27.60 -5.11 2.67
C ASN A 422 27.67 -6.12 3.84
N GLY A 423 26.79 -5.93 4.81
CA GLY A 423 26.65 -6.72 6.03
C GLY A 423 27.04 -5.97 7.31
N LEU A 424 26.60 -6.52 8.45
CA LEU A 424 26.85 -5.98 9.77
C LEU A 424 28.05 -6.69 10.44
N ARG A 425 29.03 -5.95 10.92
CA ARG A 425 30.18 -6.52 11.65
C ARG A 425 29.77 -7.09 13.00
N LYS A 426 28.82 -6.43 13.69
CA LYS A 426 28.34 -6.81 15.04
C LYS A 426 27.05 -7.64 14.97
N MET A 427 26.79 -8.39 13.89
CA MET A 427 25.52 -9.08 13.66
C MET A 427 25.08 -9.98 14.82
N ASP A 428 26.00 -10.75 15.39
CA ASP A 428 25.71 -11.69 16.48
C ASP A 428 25.26 -10.97 17.76
N THR A 429 25.92 -9.85 18.09
CA THR A 429 25.55 -9.00 19.24
C THR A 429 24.19 -8.36 19.04
N VAL A 430 23.97 -7.72 17.87
CA VAL A 430 22.69 -7.10 17.51
C VAL A 430 21.54 -8.11 17.57
N ARG A 431 21.76 -9.32 17.09
CA ARG A 431 20.77 -10.40 17.15
C ARG A 431 20.39 -10.76 18.59
N GLN A 432 21.38 -10.91 19.47
CA GLN A 432 21.14 -11.20 20.88
C GLN A 432 20.35 -10.08 21.56
N GLU A 433 20.73 -8.84 21.34
CA GLU A 433 20.06 -7.67 21.90
C GLU A 433 18.62 -7.53 21.42
N LEU A 434 18.36 -7.72 20.12
CA LEU A 434 17.01 -7.72 19.56
C LEU A 434 16.10 -8.76 20.22
N VAL A 435 16.61 -9.97 20.44
CA VAL A 435 15.86 -11.04 21.11
C VAL A 435 15.64 -10.72 22.59
N GLN A 436 16.64 -10.16 23.27
CA GLN A 436 16.53 -9.81 24.69
C GLN A 436 15.51 -8.68 24.93
N ILE A 437 15.51 -7.65 24.07
CA ILE A 437 14.68 -6.46 24.25
C ILE A 437 13.25 -6.68 23.74
N TYR A 438 13.11 -7.26 22.55
CA TYR A 438 11.79 -7.41 21.89
C TYR A 438 11.16 -8.80 22.04
N GLY A 439 11.89 -9.75 22.64
CA GLY A 439 11.39 -11.08 22.89
C GLY A 439 11.66 -12.10 21.79
N PHE A 440 11.42 -13.38 22.10
CA PHE A 440 11.76 -14.52 21.23
C PHE A 440 11.03 -14.52 19.88
N GLN A 441 9.87 -13.89 19.79
CA GLN A 441 9.10 -13.77 18.54
C GLN A 441 9.88 -13.12 17.39
N VAL A 442 10.91 -12.32 17.69
CA VAL A 442 11.73 -11.66 16.68
C VAL A 442 12.63 -12.64 15.92
N VAL A 443 12.95 -13.80 16.51
CA VAL A 443 13.88 -14.78 15.93
C VAL A 443 13.46 -15.22 14.53
N LEU A 444 12.16 -15.53 14.33
CA LEU A 444 11.65 -15.96 13.03
C LEU A 444 11.78 -14.83 11.99
N LEU A 445 11.49 -13.60 12.39
CA LEU A 445 11.64 -12.41 11.53
C LEU A 445 13.11 -12.21 11.12
N LEU A 446 14.04 -12.33 12.06
CA LEU A 446 15.48 -12.23 11.77
C LEU A 446 15.95 -13.30 10.77
N VAL A 447 15.51 -14.56 10.97
CA VAL A 447 15.81 -15.65 10.02
C VAL A 447 15.27 -15.34 8.61
N HIS A 448 14.08 -14.75 8.50
CA HIS A 448 13.52 -14.35 7.21
C HIS A 448 14.32 -13.21 6.58
N LEU A 449 14.71 -12.19 7.34
CA LEU A 449 15.53 -11.09 6.86
C LEU A 449 16.93 -11.57 6.42
N GLU A 450 17.50 -12.55 7.12
CA GLU A 450 18.77 -13.19 6.73
C GLU A 450 18.61 -13.98 5.42
N LYS A 451 17.55 -14.77 5.28
CA LYS A 451 17.25 -15.51 4.04
C LYS A 451 17.05 -14.60 2.85
N LEU A 452 16.42 -13.46 3.04
CA LEU A 452 16.21 -12.43 2.02
C LEU A 452 17.49 -11.63 1.72
N GLY A 453 18.56 -11.82 2.51
CA GLY A 453 19.79 -11.05 2.37
C GLY A 453 19.67 -9.58 2.79
N LEU A 454 18.59 -9.21 3.48
CA LEU A 454 18.37 -7.88 4.02
C LEU A 454 19.23 -7.62 5.28
N LEU A 455 19.39 -8.64 6.12
CA LEU A 455 20.36 -8.65 7.21
C LEU A 455 21.45 -9.69 6.92
N ARG A 456 22.69 -9.27 6.89
CA ARG A 456 23.83 -10.14 6.64
C ARG A 456 24.92 -9.89 7.66
N LYS A 457 25.71 -10.92 7.95
CA LYS A 457 26.97 -10.77 8.66
C LYS A 457 28.03 -10.30 7.65
N ALA A 458 28.76 -9.25 7.98
CA ALA A 458 29.86 -8.81 7.15
C ALA A 458 30.90 -9.95 7.03
N GLU A 459 31.28 -10.27 5.80
CA GLU A 459 32.39 -11.20 5.55
C GLU A 459 33.67 -10.51 6.02
N GLY A 460 34.32 -11.09 7.04
CA GLY A 460 35.61 -10.60 7.52
C GLY A 460 36.62 -10.62 6.37
N GLY A 461 37.21 -9.48 6.04
CA GLY A 461 38.26 -9.40 5.06
C GLY A 461 39.46 -10.26 5.50
N GLY A 462 39.52 -11.51 5.05
CA GLY A 462 40.56 -12.48 5.34
C GLY A 462 40.16 -13.85 4.82
N GLY A 463 40.68 -14.25 3.68
CA GLY A 463 40.43 -15.52 3.02
C GLY A 463 40.79 -16.73 3.86
N PHE A 464 39.85 -17.27 4.65
CA PHE A 464 40.03 -18.55 5.36
C PHE A 464 38.76 -19.43 5.41
N ALA A 465 37.67 -19.08 4.76
CA ALA A 465 36.43 -19.89 4.77
C ALA A 465 36.31 -20.89 3.61
N ALA A 466 37.36 -21.06 2.79
CA ALA A 466 37.38 -22.08 1.72
C ALA A 466 37.79 -23.48 2.20
N ALA A 467 38.10 -23.68 3.48
CA ALA A 467 38.65 -24.95 3.99
C ALA A 467 37.72 -25.77 4.90
N ALA A 468 36.50 -25.31 5.20
CA ALA A 468 35.54 -26.11 5.95
C ALA A 468 34.40 -26.55 5.03
N GLY A 469 34.54 -27.73 4.43
CA GLY A 469 33.53 -28.39 3.60
C GLY A 469 32.28 -28.76 4.40
N ILE A 470 31.38 -27.81 4.59
CA ILE A 470 30.02 -28.06 5.03
C ILE A 470 29.11 -27.67 3.88
N SER A 471 28.58 -28.69 3.18
CA SER A 471 27.57 -28.56 2.16
C SER A 471 26.30 -27.98 2.77
N ALA A 472 26.13 -26.67 2.69
CA ALA A 472 24.84 -26.04 2.93
C ALA A 472 23.92 -26.42 1.77
N GLY A 473 22.91 -27.23 2.08
CA GLY A 473 21.98 -27.80 1.12
C GLY A 473 21.32 -26.77 0.23
N SER A 474 21.10 -27.19 -0.96
CA SER A 474 20.63 -26.65 -2.23
C SER A 474 19.40 -25.73 -2.28
N ILE A 475 19.02 -25.02 -1.21
CA ILE A 475 17.86 -24.10 -1.17
C ILE A 475 18.29 -22.64 -1.19
N SER A 476 19.56 -22.35 -0.94
CA SER A 476 20.10 -20.97 -0.83
C SER A 476 20.56 -20.35 -2.15
N LEU A 477 20.70 -21.15 -3.26
CA LEU A 477 21.38 -20.66 -4.45
C LEU A 477 20.57 -19.67 -5.31
N ALA A 478 19.24 -19.74 -5.31
CA ALA A 478 18.43 -18.86 -6.14
C ALA A 478 18.31 -17.45 -5.53
N ALA A 479 18.02 -17.34 -4.22
CA ALA A 479 17.94 -16.05 -3.54
C ALA A 479 19.34 -15.40 -3.37
N ALA A 480 20.35 -16.20 -3.02
CA ALA A 480 21.73 -15.71 -2.94
C ALA A 480 22.32 -15.32 -4.31
N SER A 481 21.89 -15.96 -5.43
CA SER A 481 22.39 -15.61 -6.76
C SER A 481 21.82 -14.29 -7.27
N LEU A 482 20.61 -13.91 -6.86
CA LEU A 482 19.93 -12.69 -7.33
C LEU A 482 20.43 -11.45 -6.58
N THR A 483 20.46 -11.47 -5.25
CA THR A 483 21.07 -10.40 -4.46
C THR A 483 22.58 -10.31 -4.70
N ASN A 484 23.25 -11.44 -4.91
CA ASN A 484 24.66 -11.47 -5.28
C ASN A 484 24.95 -10.86 -6.67
N LYS A 485 24.04 -10.88 -7.64
CA LYS A 485 24.29 -10.23 -8.95
C LYS A 485 24.17 -8.72 -8.91
N ILE A 486 23.40 -8.17 -7.97
CA ILE A 486 23.22 -6.71 -7.81
C ILE A 486 24.24 -6.15 -6.82
N THR A 487 24.63 -6.93 -5.80
CA THR A 487 25.57 -6.49 -4.75
C THR A 487 26.97 -7.12 -4.83
N ASN A 488 27.18 -8.08 -5.75
CA ASN A 488 28.37 -8.93 -5.78
C ASN A 488 29.45 -8.47 -6.70
N ALA A 489 30.04 -7.50 -6.64
CA ALA A 489 31.43 -7.19 -7.02
C ALA A 489 31.78 -5.76 -6.69
N SER A 490 30.77 -4.99 -6.31
CA SER A 490 30.99 -3.56 -6.24
C SER A 490 30.25 -2.81 -5.11
N GLY A 491 29.53 -3.49 -4.21
CA GLY A 491 28.83 -2.84 -3.10
C GLY A 491 27.93 -1.65 -3.50
N TRP A 492 27.27 -1.04 -2.54
CA TRP A 492 26.44 0.15 -2.75
C TRP A 492 27.17 1.30 -3.44
N GLU A 493 28.45 1.56 -3.10
CA GLU A 493 29.24 2.64 -3.69
C GLU A 493 29.36 2.54 -5.21
N ALA A 494 29.55 1.36 -5.73
CA ALA A 494 29.67 1.20 -7.18
C ALA A 494 28.32 1.20 -7.91
N VAL A 495 27.24 0.74 -7.24
CA VAL A 495 25.87 0.91 -7.74
C VAL A 495 25.53 2.40 -7.82
N ARG A 496 25.80 3.13 -6.74
CA ARG A 496 25.62 4.57 -6.61
C ARG A 496 26.35 5.32 -7.73
N ALA A 497 27.64 5.04 -7.91
CA ALA A 497 28.45 5.70 -8.92
C ALA A 497 28.02 5.35 -10.36
N ARG A 498 27.68 4.08 -10.61
CA ARG A 498 27.28 3.62 -11.95
C ARG A 498 25.92 4.14 -12.39
N LEU A 499 24.97 4.26 -11.47
CA LEU A 499 23.61 4.72 -11.75
C LEU A 499 23.43 6.22 -11.54
N ASN A 500 24.46 6.92 -11.06
CA ASN A 500 24.41 8.34 -10.72
C ASN A 500 23.20 8.70 -9.81
N ILE A 501 22.99 7.87 -8.77
CA ILE A 501 21.82 7.91 -7.91
C ILE A 501 21.82 9.14 -6.99
N ILE A 502 23.01 9.72 -6.71
CA ILE A 502 23.16 10.90 -5.88
C ILE A 502 23.59 12.05 -6.78
N VAL A 503 22.77 13.08 -6.81
CA VAL A 503 23.09 14.31 -7.52
C VAL A 503 24.03 15.15 -6.64
N GLU A 504 25.26 15.35 -7.11
CA GLU A 504 26.20 16.27 -6.46
C GLU A 504 25.74 17.71 -6.73
N GLY A 505 25.75 18.56 -5.70
CA GLY A 505 25.31 19.96 -5.85
C GLY A 505 23.81 20.18 -5.74
N SER A 506 23.09 19.32 -5.03
CA SER A 506 21.64 19.45 -4.80
C SER A 506 21.23 20.79 -4.16
N GLU A 507 22.15 21.52 -3.55
CA GLU A 507 21.91 22.86 -3.00
C GLU A 507 21.61 23.91 -4.09
N GLU A 508 21.99 23.65 -5.34
CA GLU A 508 21.72 24.53 -6.50
C GLU A 508 20.42 24.16 -7.24
N ILE A 509 19.78 23.05 -6.89
CA ILE A 509 18.55 22.62 -7.54
C ILE A 509 17.38 23.32 -6.86
N ALA A 510 16.80 24.30 -7.55
CA ALA A 510 15.64 25.08 -7.10
C ALA A 510 14.32 24.26 -7.11
N ASP A 511 14.36 22.96 -7.34
CA ASP A 511 13.20 22.08 -7.36
C ASP A 511 13.03 21.41 -6.00
N ASP A 512 11.95 21.72 -5.31
CA ASP A 512 11.62 21.19 -3.98
C ASP A 512 11.55 19.67 -3.95
N VAL A 513 11.12 19.05 -5.06
CA VAL A 513 11.06 17.58 -5.19
C VAL A 513 12.47 17.00 -5.23
N ALA A 514 13.36 17.57 -6.02
CA ALA A 514 14.75 17.13 -6.10
C ALA A 514 15.49 17.34 -4.78
N SER A 515 15.23 18.42 -4.03
CA SER A 515 15.81 18.63 -2.70
C SER A 515 15.30 17.63 -1.66
N THR A 516 14.02 17.23 -1.73
CA THR A 516 13.41 16.24 -0.84
C THR A 516 14.02 14.85 -1.06
N TYR A 517 14.34 14.52 -2.30
CA TYR A 517 14.90 13.20 -2.67
C TYR A 517 16.38 13.22 -3.01
N SER A 518 17.10 14.30 -2.72
CA SER A 518 18.52 14.49 -3.04
C SER A 518 19.50 13.51 -2.35
N GLY A 519 19.06 12.50 -1.76
CA GLY A 519 19.87 11.38 -1.26
C GLY A 519 19.30 10.03 -1.69
N CYS A 520 18.17 10.03 -2.38
CA CYS A 520 17.51 8.85 -2.86
C CYS A 520 17.42 8.92 -4.38
N ALA A 521 17.71 7.82 -5.05
CA ALA A 521 17.49 7.75 -6.48
C ALA A 521 16.03 8.05 -6.81
N SER A 522 15.80 9.07 -7.55
CA SER A 522 14.55 9.32 -8.23
C SER A 522 14.24 8.20 -9.23
#